data_aece581998a398927003f121ed72aade
#
_entry.id   aece581998a398927003f121ed72aade
#
_cell.length_a   1.000
_cell.length_b   1.000
_cell.length_c   1.000
_cell.angle_alpha   90.00
_cell.angle_beta   90.00
_cell.angle_gamma   90.00
#
_symmetry.space_group_name_H-M   'P 1'
#
loop_
_entity.id
_entity.type
_entity.pdbx_description
1 polymer ?
#
loop_
_entity_poly.entity_id
_entity_poly.type
_entity_poly.pdbx_seq_one_letter_code
_entity_poly.pdbx_strand_id
1 'polypeptide(L)'
;MSKVHLIESPYALDKIKGIGPKRLALLEELNIKSVEDLVLYLPTRYEDNTVIDLNQADDQATVTVQGEVYSSPTVAFFGRNKSKLTVHLMINHIAVKCVFFNQPYLKKKLELNSIVTIKGKWNRNKQEINGNRIFFNDQKNQEDAHLEPVYRVKEGIKQKQLRDNIRQALSDVTIHEWLTDDLREKYKLETLAYTIQTLHHPIDKQNLLRARRTYACLLYTSPSP
;
A
#
# COMPACT_ATOMS: atom_id res chain seq x y z
N MET A 1 7.24 11.38 -36.07
CA MET A 1 8.04 11.56 -34.83
C MET A 1 7.91 10.30 -34.03
N SER A 2 9.01 9.57 -33.81
CA SER A 2 9.00 8.34 -33.02
C SER A 2 8.61 8.70 -31.58
N LYS A 3 7.57 8.05 -31.00
CA LYS A 3 7.29 8.14 -29.57
C LYS A 3 8.54 7.67 -28.83
N VAL A 4 9.13 8.54 -28.05
CA VAL A 4 10.19 8.14 -27.13
C VAL A 4 9.51 7.28 -26.07
N HIS A 5 9.71 5.97 -26.14
CA HIS A 5 9.25 5.07 -25.09
C HIS A 5 10.14 5.28 -23.87
N LEU A 6 9.57 5.83 -22.81
CA LEU A 6 10.28 6.06 -21.54
C LEU A 6 10.57 4.74 -20.80
N ILE A 7 9.76 3.72 -21.07
CA ILE A 7 9.84 2.42 -20.42
C ILE A 7 9.84 1.33 -21.49
N GLU A 8 10.88 0.52 -21.46
CA GLU A 8 11.02 -0.64 -22.34
C GLU A 8 10.76 -1.92 -21.56
N SER A 9 9.85 -2.74 -22.06
CA SER A 9 9.49 -4.02 -21.47
C SER A 9 9.90 -5.17 -22.39
N PRO A 10 10.51 -6.25 -21.85
CA PRO A 10 10.89 -7.42 -22.62
C PRO A 10 9.69 -8.28 -23.04
N TYR A 11 8.47 -7.99 -22.55
CA TYR A 11 7.27 -8.79 -22.81
C TYR A 11 5.99 -7.95 -22.78
N ALA A 12 4.90 -8.54 -23.30
CA ALA A 12 3.58 -7.94 -23.28
C ALA A 12 2.87 -8.13 -21.92
N LEU A 13 1.85 -7.31 -21.68
CA LEU A 13 1.12 -7.24 -20.39
C LEU A 13 0.52 -8.59 -19.95
N ASP A 14 0.13 -9.46 -20.88
CA ASP A 14 -0.44 -10.79 -20.64
C ASP A 14 0.57 -11.80 -20.08
N LYS A 15 1.86 -11.50 -20.13
CA LYS A 15 2.94 -12.35 -19.60
C LYS A 15 3.20 -12.11 -18.11
N ILE A 16 2.68 -11.03 -17.55
CA ILE A 16 2.77 -10.78 -16.11
C ILE A 16 1.95 -11.81 -15.35
N LYS A 17 2.57 -12.45 -14.36
CA LYS A 17 1.92 -13.49 -13.55
C LYS A 17 0.63 -12.96 -12.92
N GLY A 18 -0.47 -13.66 -13.20
CA GLY A 18 -1.78 -13.32 -12.68
C GLY A 18 -2.57 -12.34 -13.55
N ILE A 19 -2.07 -11.90 -14.70
CA ILE A 19 -2.83 -11.16 -15.70
C ILE A 19 -3.31 -12.14 -16.77
N GLY A 20 -4.53 -12.65 -16.61
CA GLY A 20 -5.22 -13.46 -17.61
C GLY A 20 -6.24 -12.62 -18.39
N PRO A 21 -6.95 -13.20 -19.39
CA PRO A 21 -7.83 -12.49 -20.30
C PRO A 21 -8.89 -11.61 -19.60
N LYS A 22 -9.49 -12.11 -18.53
CA LYS A 22 -10.48 -11.33 -17.74
C LYS A 22 -9.85 -10.08 -17.10
N ARG A 23 -8.60 -10.20 -16.64
CA ARG A 23 -7.91 -9.07 -15.99
C ARG A 23 -7.39 -8.09 -17.02
N LEU A 24 -6.94 -8.55 -18.18
CA LEU A 24 -6.60 -7.67 -19.30
C LEU A 24 -7.76 -6.75 -19.65
N ALA A 25 -8.96 -7.29 -19.84
CA ALA A 25 -10.15 -6.50 -20.12
C ALA A 25 -10.43 -5.43 -19.05
N LEU A 26 -10.27 -5.77 -17.77
CA LEU A 26 -10.44 -4.83 -16.65
C LEU A 26 -9.34 -3.75 -16.62
N LEU A 27 -8.10 -4.11 -16.97
CA LEU A 27 -6.99 -3.15 -17.08
C LEU A 27 -7.16 -2.20 -18.27
N GLU A 28 -7.66 -2.70 -19.41
CA GLU A 28 -8.01 -1.87 -20.56
C GLU A 28 -9.07 -0.82 -20.23
N GLU A 29 -10.04 -1.15 -19.37
CA GLU A 29 -11.01 -0.18 -18.88
C GLU A 29 -10.38 0.94 -18.00
N LEU A 30 -9.20 0.72 -17.45
CA LEU A 30 -8.39 1.71 -16.76
C LEU A 30 -7.39 2.41 -17.70
N ASN A 31 -7.49 2.18 -19.02
CA ASN A 31 -6.54 2.61 -20.06
C ASN A 31 -5.13 2.04 -19.89
N ILE A 32 -4.99 0.87 -19.24
CA ILE A 32 -3.72 0.16 -19.11
C ILE A 32 -3.69 -0.94 -20.20
N LYS A 33 -2.95 -0.69 -21.30
CA LYS A 33 -2.88 -1.57 -22.47
C LYS A 33 -1.49 -2.18 -22.66
N SER A 34 -0.48 -1.60 -22.01
CA SER A 34 0.91 -2.02 -22.10
C SER A 34 1.54 -2.13 -20.71
N VAL A 35 2.73 -2.72 -20.64
CA VAL A 35 3.54 -2.73 -19.40
C VAL A 35 3.98 -1.32 -19.04
N GLU A 36 4.26 -0.47 -20.04
CA GLU A 36 4.54 0.95 -19.85
C GLU A 36 3.37 1.67 -19.17
N ASP A 37 2.13 1.49 -19.67
CA ASP A 37 0.94 2.07 -19.03
C ASP A 37 0.77 1.59 -17.59
N LEU A 38 1.06 0.31 -17.32
CA LEU A 38 0.96 -0.26 -15.97
C LEU A 38 1.96 0.37 -15.01
N VAL A 39 3.21 0.56 -15.46
CA VAL A 39 4.28 1.19 -14.65
C VAL A 39 4.04 2.68 -14.49
N LEU A 40 3.43 3.35 -15.44
CA LEU A 40 3.04 4.76 -15.35
C LEU A 40 1.69 4.98 -14.66
N TYR A 41 0.99 3.91 -14.29
CA TYR A 41 -0.26 4.01 -13.54
C TYR A 41 0.02 4.31 -12.06
N LEU A 42 0.22 5.57 -11.76
CA LEU A 42 0.66 6.03 -10.45
C LEU A 42 -0.43 5.98 -9.38
N PRO A 43 -0.04 5.82 -8.10
CA PRO A 43 -0.99 5.86 -6.98
C PRO A 43 -1.67 7.22 -6.84
N THR A 44 -2.96 7.21 -6.51
CA THR A 44 -3.73 8.43 -6.24
C THR A 44 -3.49 8.99 -4.83
N ARG A 45 -3.19 8.12 -3.87
CA ARG A 45 -2.86 8.47 -2.49
C ARG A 45 -2.00 7.38 -1.86
N TYR A 46 -1.53 7.66 -0.65
CA TYR A 46 -0.77 6.71 0.17
C TYR A 46 -1.44 6.58 1.53
N GLU A 47 -1.54 5.35 2.02
CA GLU A 47 -1.98 5.05 3.37
C GLU A 47 -0.77 4.89 4.27
N ASP A 48 -0.69 5.75 5.29
CA ASP A 48 0.34 5.64 6.32
C ASP A 48 -0.06 4.52 7.29
N ASN A 49 0.79 3.51 7.37
CA ASN A 49 0.65 2.38 8.28
C ASN A 49 1.80 2.35 9.30
N THR A 50 2.47 3.47 9.51
CA THR A 50 3.55 3.57 10.50
C THR A 50 3.00 3.21 11.88
N VAL A 51 3.67 2.29 12.55
CA VAL A 51 3.34 1.93 13.93
C VAL A 51 3.70 3.10 14.85
N ILE A 52 2.73 3.53 15.64
CA ILE A 52 2.90 4.64 16.58
C ILE A 52 2.80 4.16 18.02
N ASP A 53 3.38 4.93 18.94
CA ASP A 53 3.15 4.75 20.36
C ASP A 53 1.73 5.21 20.72
N LEU A 54 0.94 4.30 21.30
CA LEU A 54 -0.45 4.55 21.63
C LEU A 54 -0.60 5.67 22.70
N ASN A 55 0.42 5.86 23.54
CA ASN A 55 0.42 6.92 24.55
C ASN A 55 0.39 8.32 23.93
N GLN A 56 0.98 8.47 22.73
CA GLN A 56 1.05 9.75 22.00
C GLN A 56 -0.15 9.96 21.06
N ALA A 57 -1.01 8.95 20.91
CA ALA A 57 -2.16 9.02 20.02
C ALA A 57 -3.27 9.88 20.58
N ASP A 58 -3.86 10.74 19.76
CA ASP A 58 -5.04 11.50 20.10
C ASP A 58 -6.28 10.60 20.21
N ASP A 59 -7.25 10.99 21.06
CA ASP A 59 -8.53 10.29 21.12
C ASP A 59 -9.25 10.37 19.77
N GLN A 60 -9.88 9.28 19.34
CA GLN A 60 -10.57 9.14 18.07
C GLN A 60 -9.65 9.21 16.83
N ALA A 61 -8.33 9.28 16.97
CA ALA A 61 -7.40 9.20 15.86
C ALA A 61 -7.40 7.79 15.23
N THR A 62 -7.06 7.73 13.95
CA THR A 62 -6.73 6.45 13.31
C THR A 62 -5.28 6.11 13.63
N VAL A 63 -5.08 5.00 14.30
CA VAL A 63 -3.77 4.52 14.76
C VAL A 63 -3.41 3.21 14.09
N THR A 64 -2.11 3.00 13.90
CA THR A 64 -1.54 1.69 13.59
C THR A 64 -0.62 1.32 14.75
N VAL A 65 -0.91 0.20 15.41
CA VAL A 65 -0.20 -0.26 16.60
C VAL A 65 0.17 -1.73 16.47
N GLN A 66 1.29 -2.09 17.07
CA GLN A 66 1.74 -3.47 17.14
C GLN A 66 1.62 -3.96 18.59
N GLY A 67 1.13 -5.17 18.76
CA GLY A 67 0.99 -5.78 20.07
C GLY A 67 0.91 -7.30 20.00
N GLU A 68 1.07 -7.90 21.15
CA GLU A 68 0.99 -9.35 21.37
C GLU A 68 -0.45 -9.74 21.74
N VAL A 69 -0.97 -10.78 21.11
CA VAL A 69 -2.29 -11.35 21.43
C VAL A 69 -2.18 -12.08 22.78
N TYR A 70 -2.74 -11.50 23.85
CA TYR A 70 -2.65 -12.09 25.17
C TYR A 70 -3.91 -12.83 25.63
N SER A 71 -5.01 -12.75 24.86
CA SER A 71 -6.22 -13.52 25.16
C SER A 71 -6.80 -14.15 23.90
N SER A 72 -7.42 -15.33 24.03
CA SER A 72 -8.08 -16.01 22.93
C SER A 72 -9.18 -15.13 22.32
N PRO A 73 -9.20 -14.94 20.98
CA PRO A 73 -10.21 -14.12 20.33
C PRO A 73 -11.61 -14.70 20.49
N THR A 74 -12.58 -13.84 20.79
CA THR A 74 -14.00 -14.21 20.92
C THR A 74 -14.81 -13.63 19.77
N VAL A 75 -15.82 -14.38 19.30
CA VAL A 75 -16.75 -13.92 18.27
C VAL A 75 -18.16 -13.99 18.80
N ALA A 76 -18.85 -12.87 18.80
CA ALA A 76 -20.28 -12.77 19.06
C ALA A 76 -21.05 -12.48 17.77
N PHE A 77 -22.13 -13.20 17.53
CA PHE A 77 -23.05 -12.97 16.42
C PHE A 77 -24.29 -12.28 16.93
N PHE A 78 -24.74 -11.22 16.23
CA PHE A 78 -25.94 -10.47 16.56
C PHE A 78 -26.71 -10.09 15.30
N GLY A 79 -27.88 -10.69 15.13
CA GLY A 79 -28.70 -10.52 13.92
C GLY A 79 -28.14 -11.23 12.68
N ARG A 80 -28.85 -11.05 11.54
CA ARG A 80 -28.44 -11.65 10.27
C ARG A 80 -27.15 -10.99 9.77
N ASN A 81 -26.10 -11.79 9.56
CA ASN A 81 -24.81 -11.38 8.98
C ASN A 81 -24.02 -10.33 9.77
N LYS A 82 -24.31 -10.13 11.07
CA LYS A 82 -23.53 -9.21 11.90
C LYS A 82 -22.73 -10.00 12.92
N SER A 83 -21.43 -9.76 12.95
CA SER A 83 -20.52 -10.36 13.91
C SER A 83 -19.56 -9.32 14.51
N LYS A 84 -19.16 -9.57 15.74
CA LYS A 84 -18.17 -8.78 16.47
C LYS A 84 -17.08 -9.74 16.93
N LEU A 85 -15.90 -9.62 16.39
CA LEU A 85 -14.70 -10.26 16.89
C LEU A 85 -14.06 -9.32 17.92
N THR A 86 -13.71 -9.86 19.07
CA THR A 86 -12.97 -9.16 20.12
C THR A 86 -11.70 -9.91 20.41
N VAL A 87 -10.58 -9.21 20.41
CA VAL A 87 -9.26 -9.71 20.81
C VAL A 87 -8.60 -8.68 21.70
N HIS A 88 -7.79 -9.12 22.66
CA HIS A 88 -7.03 -8.23 23.51
C HIS A 88 -5.55 -8.31 23.16
N LEU A 89 -4.93 -7.15 22.96
CA LEU A 89 -3.51 -7.02 22.70
C LEU A 89 -2.80 -6.37 23.88
N MET A 90 -1.60 -6.85 24.15
CA MET A 90 -0.66 -6.17 25.03
C MET A 90 0.21 -5.24 24.15
N ILE A 91 0.04 -3.93 24.32
CA ILE A 91 0.74 -2.88 23.56
C ILE A 91 1.48 -2.01 24.58
N ASN A 92 2.81 -1.99 24.56
CA ASN A 92 3.61 -1.20 25.51
C ASN A 92 3.17 -1.36 26.97
N HIS A 93 2.92 -2.61 27.41
CA HIS A 93 2.41 -2.97 28.75
C HIS A 93 0.98 -2.49 29.05
N ILE A 94 0.25 -2.01 28.07
CA ILE A 94 -1.17 -1.61 28.19
C ILE A 94 -2.03 -2.69 27.54
N ALA A 95 -3.04 -3.17 28.26
CA ALA A 95 -4.04 -4.08 27.73
C ALA A 95 -5.07 -3.31 26.90
N VAL A 96 -5.10 -3.53 25.60
CA VAL A 96 -5.98 -2.84 24.65
C VAL A 96 -6.97 -3.83 24.07
N LYS A 97 -8.25 -3.48 24.14
CA LYS A 97 -9.33 -4.24 23.52
C LYS A 97 -9.46 -3.84 22.06
N CYS A 98 -9.34 -4.82 21.16
CA CYS A 98 -9.49 -4.60 19.72
C CYS A 98 -10.77 -5.27 19.22
N VAL A 99 -11.59 -4.52 18.49
CA VAL A 99 -12.91 -4.96 18.01
C VAL A 99 -12.95 -4.88 16.51
N PHE A 100 -13.38 -5.96 15.85
CA PHE A 100 -13.59 -6.03 14.41
C PHE A 100 -15.02 -6.43 14.09
N PHE A 101 -15.68 -5.67 13.25
CA PHE A 101 -17.05 -5.97 12.82
C PHE A 101 -17.04 -6.75 11.50
N ASN A 102 -17.92 -7.76 11.41
CA ASN A 102 -18.14 -8.59 10.21
C ASN A 102 -16.88 -9.30 9.67
N GLN A 103 -15.92 -9.59 10.56
CA GLN A 103 -14.68 -10.28 10.22
C GLN A 103 -14.42 -11.51 11.12
N PRO A 104 -15.38 -12.46 11.25
CA PRO A 104 -15.23 -13.61 12.15
C PRO A 104 -14.11 -14.56 11.72
N TYR A 105 -13.75 -14.54 10.41
CA TYR A 105 -12.68 -15.37 9.84
C TYR A 105 -11.29 -15.06 10.44
N LEU A 106 -11.09 -13.87 10.98
CA LEU A 106 -9.83 -13.48 11.62
C LEU A 106 -9.54 -14.28 12.89
N LYS A 107 -10.58 -14.84 13.55
CA LYS A 107 -10.39 -15.66 14.73
C LYS A 107 -9.41 -16.82 14.52
N LYS A 108 -9.45 -17.45 13.35
CA LYS A 108 -8.58 -18.60 13.02
C LYS A 108 -7.11 -18.22 12.81
N LYS A 109 -6.84 -16.93 12.58
CA LYS A 109 -5.50 -16.42 12.29
C LYS A 109 -4.85 -15.71 13.49
N LEU A 110 -5.64 -15.44 14.53
CA LEU A 110 -5.17 -14.77 15.73
C LEU A 110 -4.81 -15.83 16.76
N GLU A 111 -3.55 -16.20 16.81
CA GLU A 111 -3.02 -17.17 17.76
C GLU A 111 -2.56 -16.45 19.03
N LEU A 112 -2.68 -17.12 20.18
CA LEU A 112 -2.19 -16.61 21.47
C LEU A 112 -0.66 -16.39 21.37
N ASN A 113 -0.17 -15.32 21.99
CA ASN A 113 1.24 -14.89 21.99
C ASN A 113 1.79 -14.51 20.58
N SER A 114 0.94 -14.46 19.55
CA SER A 114 1.38 -13.94 18.26
C SER A 114 1.45 -12.42 18.26
N ILE A 115 2.44 -11.85 17.54
CA ILE A 115 2.57 -10.43 17.35
C ILE A 115 1.78 -10.05 16.09
N VAL A 116 0.87 -9.10 16.23
CA VAL A 116 0.06 -8.57 15.13
C VAL A 116 0.08 -7.05 15.11
N THR A 117 -0.04 -6.47 13.92
CA THR A 117 -0.22 -5.04 13.75
C THR A 117 -1.67 -4.75 13.40
N ILE A 118 -2.30 -3.83 14.13
CA ILE A 118 -3.70 -3.45 13.95
C ILE A 118 -3.78 -1.98 13.55
N LYS A 119 -4.57 -1.69 12.51
CA LYS A 119 -4.98 -0.34 12.15
C LYS A 119 -6.44 -0.15 12.49
N GLY A 120 -6.76 0.94 13.18
CA GLY A 120 -8.13 1.22 13.59
C GLY A 120 -8.27 2.55 14.30
N LYS A 121 -9.51 2.87 14.70
CA LYS A 121 -9.84 4.09 15.41
C LYS A 121 -9.67 3.87 16.92
N TRP A 122 -8.83 4.70 17.56
CA TRP A 122 -8.52 4.64 18.97
C TRP A 122 -9.59 5.34 19.81
N ASN A 123 -10.07 4.68 20.85
CA ASN A 123 -10.89 5.30 21.88
C ASN A 123 -10.15 5.22 23.23
N ARG A 124 -9.57 6.34 23.65
CA ARG A 124 -8.75 6.41 24.87
C ARG A 124 -9.54 6.09 26.12
N ASN A 125 -10.78 6.58 26.22
CA ASN A 125 -11.62 6.37 27.42
C ASN A 125 -11.99 4.91 27.65
N LYS A 126 -12.18 4.14 26.57
CA LYS A 126 -12.54 2.72 26.63
C LYS A 126 -11.33 1.80 26.51
N GLN A 127 -10.14 2.34 26.28
CA GLN A 127 -8.95 1.56 25.89
C GLN A 127 -9.28 0.53 24.79
N GLU A 128 -10.00 0.99 23.78
CA GLU A 128 -10.53 0.15 22.71
C GLU A 128 -10.11 0.68 21.35
N ILE A 129 -9.67 -0.23 20.47
CA ILE A 129 -9.43 0.08 19.05
C ILE A 129 -10.55 -0.57 18.24
N ASN A 130 -11.29 0.26 17.48
CA ASN A 130 -12.18 -0.23 16.43
C ASN A 130 -11.34 -0.52 15.20
N GLY A 131 -10.91 -1.78 15.07
CA GLY A 131 -10.01 -2.23 14.02
C GLY A 131 -10.71 -2.30 12.66
N ASN A 132 -10.05 -1.78 11.65
CA ASN A 132 -10.47 -1.93 10.25
C ASN A 132 -9.57 -2.90 9.49
N ARG A 133 -8.30 -3.05 9.91
CA ARG A 133 -7.32 -3.92 9.26
C ARG A 133 -6.37 -4.56 10.27
N ILE A 134 -5.98 -5.81 9.98
CA ILE A 134 -4.93 -6.54 10.71
C ILE A 134 -3.85 -6.93 9.71
N PHE A 135 -2.60 -6.75 10.12
CA PHE A 135 -1.42 -7.24 9.45
C PHE A 135 -0.82 -8.34 10.34
N PHE A 136 -0.69 -9.52 9.77
CA PHE A 136 -0.03 -10.64 10.43
C PHE A 136 1.46 -10.56 10.14
N ASN A 137 2.27 -10.79 11.16
CA ASN A 137 3.72 -10.65 11.09
C ASN A 137 4.37 -11.89 10.42
N ASP A 138 3.90 -12.23 9.22
CA ASP A 138 4.59 -13.20 8.38
C ASP A 138 5.91 -12.55 7.95
N GLN A 139 7.05 -13.16 8.27
CA GLN A 139 8.42 -12.65 8.07
C GLN A 139 8.75 -12.17 6.63
N LYS A 140 7.86 -12.40 5.68
CA LYS A 140 8.00 -12.00 4.27
C LYS A 140 7.46 -10.58 3.94
N ASN A 141 6.79 -9.91 4.87
CA ASN A 141 6.07 -8.65 4.58
C ASN A 141 6.51 -7.48 5.49
N GLN A 142 7.63 -7.55 6.19
CA GLN A 142 8.08 -6.48 7.09
C GLN A 142 8.55 -5.21 6.35
N GLU A 143 8.93 -5.31 5.08
CA GLU A 143 9.44 -4.18 4.30
C GLU A 143 8.33 -3.29 3.68
N ASP A 144 7.09 -3.77 3.62
CA ASP A 144 5.98 -3.08 2.92
C ASP A 144 5.14 -2.15 3.82
N ALA A 145 5.58 -1.84 5.06
CA ALA A 145 4.62 -1.49 6.10
C ALA A 145 4.28 0.00 6.25
N HIS A 146 5.14 0.94 5.85
CA HIS A 146 4.94 2.32 6.31
C HIS A 146 4.03 3.16 5.41
N LEU A 147 4.26 3.15 4.10
CA LEU A 147 3.47 3.93 3.14
C LEU A 147 2.93 3.01 2.04
N GLU A 148 1.67 2.64 2.13
CA GLU A 148 1.03 1.75 1.16
C GLU A 148 0.39 2.54 0.02
N PRO A 149 0.82 2.34 -1.25
CA PRO A 149 0.22 3.03 -2.38
C PRO A 149 -1.20 2.55 -2.64
N VAL A 150 -2.11 3.49 -2.88
CA VAL A 150 -3.52 3.24 -3.21
C VAL A 150 -3.80 3.74 -4.61
N TYR A 151 -4.21 2.83 -5.47
CA TYR A 151 -4.52 3.10 -6.87
C TYR A 151 -6.02 3.30 -7.07
N ARG A 152 -6.38 4.01 -8.12
CA ARG A 152 -7.77 4.00 -8.58
C ARG A 152 -8.05 2.63 -9.20
N VAL A 153 -9.06 1.94 -8.71
CA VAL A 153 -9.47 0.62 -9.23
C VAL A 153 -10.96 0.63 -9.54
N LYS A 154 -11.37 -0.25 -10.46
CA LYS A 154 -12.76 -0.58 -10.72
C LYS A 154 -13.15 -1.89 -10.03
N GLU A 155 -14.44 -2.18 -10.03
CA GLU A 155 -14.97 -3.44 -9.53
C GLU A 155 -14.29 -4.63 -10.25
N GLY A 156 -13.90 -5.63 -9.49
CA GLY A 156 -13.16 -6.80 -10.01
C GLY A 156 -11.64 -6.71 -9.90
N ILE A 157 -11.04 -5.54 -9.67
CA ILE A 157 -9.60 -5.38 -9.44
C ILE A 157 -9.33 -5.11 -7.97
N LYS A 158 -8.53 -5.97 -7.33
CA LYS A 158 -8.10 -5.79 -5.94
C LYS A 158 -6.80 -4.99 -5.86
N GLN A 159 -6.71 -4.03 -4.93
CA GLN A 159 -5.51 -3.22 -4.67
C GLN A 159 -4.23 -4.05 -4.57
N LYS A 160 -4.26 -5.12 -3.76
CA LYS A 160 -3.10 -6.00 -3.58
C LYS A 160 -2.62 -6.60 -4.91
N GLN A 161 -3.56 -7.08 -5.73
CA GLN A 161 -3.22 -7.71 -7.01
C GLN A 161 -2.60 -6.71 -7.99
N LEU A 162 -3.13 -5.48 -8.03
CA LEU A 162 -2.57 -4.43 -8.89
C LEU A 162 -1.17 -4.04 -8.43
N ARG A 163 -0.94 -3.90 -7.11
CA ARG A 163 0.40 -3.68 -6.56
C ARG A 163 1.39 -4.77 -6.92
N ASP A 164 0.99 -6.04 -6.76
CA ASP A 164 1.84 -7.19 -7.08
C ASP A 164 2.20 -7.23 -8.58
N ASN A 165 1.24 -6.91 -9.47
CA ASN A 165 1.49 -6.82 -10.90
C ASN A 165 2.44 -5.67 -11.27
N ILE A 166 2.28 -4.49 -10.65
CA ILE A 166 3.17 -3.33 -10.85
C ILE A 166 4.57 -3.64 -10.33
N ARG A 167 4.69 -4.27 -9.16
CA ARG A 167 5.99 -4.67 -8.59
C ARG A 167 6.73 -5.61 -9.53
N GLN A 168 6.03 -6.62 -10.08
CA GLN A 168 6.62 -7.52 -11.06
C GLN A 168 7.04 -6.78 -12.34
N ALA A 169 6.20 -5.90 -12.86
CA ALA A 169 6.54 -5.11 -14.04
C ALA A 169 7.80 -4.26 -13.81
N LEU A 170 7.88 -3.58 -12.66
CA LEU A 170 9.02 -2.73 -12.30
C LEU A 170 10.34 -3.49 -12.15
N SER A 171 10.31 -4.78 -11.77
CA SER A 171 11.54 -5.58 -11.68
C SER A 171 12.15 -5.94 -13.04
N ASP A 172 11.36 -5.90 -14.10
CA ASP A 172 11.72 -6.47 -15.40
C ASP A 172 11.86 -5.40 -16.51
N VAL A 173 11.41 -4.16 -16.26
CA VAL A 173 11.47 -3.07 -17.26
C VAL A 173 12.78 -2.28 -17.17
N THR A 174 13.18 -1.73 -18.31
CA THR A 174 14.22 -0.70 -18.39
C THR A 174 13.58 0.66 -18.47
N ILE A 175 13.95 1.56 -17.56
CA ILE A 175 13.47 2.95 -17.55
C ILE A 175 14.57 3.84 -18.09
N HIS A 176 14.32 4.50 -19.20
CA HIS A 176 15.27 5.37 -19.88
C HIS A 176 15.26 6.77 -19.26
N GLU A 177 16.44 7.23 -18.85
CA GLU A 177 16.61 8.60 -18.37
C GLU A 177 16.67 9.57 -19.54
N TRP A 178 15.88 10.63 -19.49
CA TRP A 178 15.87 11.68 -20.50
C TRP A 178 16.28 13.05 -19.94
N LEU A 179 16.32 13.19 -18.61
CA LEU A 179 16.87 14.37 -17.99
C LEU A 179 18.39 14.34 -18.03
N THR A 180 19.00 15.42 -18.50
CA THR A 180 20.44 15.57 -18.43
C THR A 180 20.92 15.74 -16.98
N ASP A 181 22.14 15.36 -16.72
CA ASP A 181 22.74 15.48 -15.37
C ASP A 181 22.75 16.93 -14.90
N ASP A 182 23.05 17.88 -15.78
CA ASP A 182 23.02 19.33 -15.49
C ASP A 182 21.65 19.80 -14.99
N LEU A 183 20.56 19.33 -15.61
CA LEU A 183 19.21 19.66 -15.18
C LEU A 183 18.88 19.03 -13.84
N ARG A 184 19.28 17.78 -13.62
CA ARG A 184 19.05 17.08 -12.36
C ARG A 184 19.79 17.77 -11.21
N GLU A 185 21.05 18.12 -11.38
CA GLU A 185 21.84 18.85 -10.40
C GLU A 185 21.28 20.26 -10.11
N LYS A 186 21.00 21.01 -11.18
CA LYS A 186 20.48 22.39 -11.06
C LYS A 186 19.18 22.45 -10.27
N TYR A 187 18.28 21.51 -10.49
CA TYR A 187 16.95 21.49 -9.86
C TYR A 187 16.85 20.50 -8.70
N LYS A 188 17.94 19.80 -8.34
CA LYS A 188 17.99 18.77 -7.31
C LYS A 188 16.91 17.71 -7.51
N LEU A 189 16.85 17.15 -8.72
CA LEU A 189 15.90 16.12 -9.11
C LEU A 189 16.53 14.74 -9.03
N GLU A 190 15.71 13.75 -8.74
CA GLU A 190 16.09 12.34 -8.76
C GLU A 190 16.07 11.78 -10.20
N THR A 191 16.64 10.60 -10.41
CA THR A 191 16.51 9.90 -11.70
C THR A 191 15.07 9.47 -11.94
N LEU A 192 14.68 9.29 -13.20
CA LEU A 192 13.34 8.82 -13.56
C LEU A 192 13.06 7.43 -12.98
N ALA A 193 14.04 6.51 -13.06
CA ALA A 193 13.93 5.17 -12.51
C ALA A 193 13.70 5.20 -11.00
N TYR A 194 14.51 5.94 -10.24
CA TYR A 194 14.32 6.12 -8.79
C TYR A 194 12.96 6.74 -8.48
N THR A 195 12.55 7.74 -9.25
CA THR A 195 11.28 8.44 -9.07
C THR A 195 10.10 7.49 -9.22
N ILE A 196 10.03 6.73 -10.31
CA ILE A 196 8.93 5.80 -10.57
C ILE A 196 8.92 4.68 -9.51
N GLN A 197 10.08 4.09 -9.21
CA GLN A 197 10.17 3.06 -8.16
C GLN A 197 9.70 3.58 -6.81
N THR A 198 10.13 4.78 -6.40
CA THR A 198 9.75 5.39 -5.12
C THR A 198 8.26 5.74 -5.08
N LEU A 199 7.66 6.18 -6.19
CA LEU A 199 6.22 6.44 -6.26
C LEU A 199 5.40 5.17 -6.06
N HIS A 200 5.88 4.01 -6.49
CA HIS A 200 5.20 2.73 -6.28
C HIS A 200 5.57 2.03 -4.97
N HIS A 201 6.79 2.26 -4.47
CA HIS A 201 7.34 1.63 -3.25
C HIS A 201 8.10 2.65 -2.40
N PRO A 202 7.38 3.60 -1.77
CA PRO A 202 8.03 4.60 -0.93
C PRO A 202 8.56 3.97 0.36
N ILE A 203 9.83 4.22 0.66
CA ILE A 203 10.47 3.76 1.89
C ILE A 203 10.00 4.64 3.06
N ASP A 204 9.97 5.95 2.85
CA ASP A 204 9.54 6.95 3.83
C ASP A 204 8.89 8.17 3.18
N LYS A 205 8.37 9.08 4.02
CA LYS A 205 7.70 10.29 3.56
C LYS A 205 8.64 11.27 2.83
N GLN A 206 9.92 11.34 3.24
CA GLN A 206 10.87 12.26 2.63
C GLN A 206 11.24 11.81 1.23
N ASN A 207 11.52 10.52 1.06
CA ASN A 207 11.77 9.92 -0.26
C ASN A 207 10.58 10.10 -1.19
N LEU A 208 9.36 9.87 -0.68
CA LEU A 208 8.13 10.10 -1.45
C LEU A 208 7.96 11.56 -1.88
N LEU A 209 8.27 12.53 -1.01
CA LEU A 209 8.19 13.96 -1.36
C LEU A 209 9.20 14.34 -2.44
N ARG A 210 10.43 13.81 -2.38
CA ARG A 210 11.45 14.03 -3.42
C ARG A 210 11.02 13.45 -4.77
N ALA A 211 10.53 12.21 -4.78
CA ALA A 211 10.02 11.58 -5.99
C ALA A 211 8.83 12.35 -6.59
N ARG A 212 7.87 12.78 -5.77
CA ARG A 212 6.74 13.60 -6.22
C ARG A 212 7.18 14.94 -6.83
N ARG A 213 8.17 15.60 -6.20
CA ARG A 213 8.72 16.84 -6.73
C ARG A 213 9.35 16.62 -8.10
N THR A 214 10.17 15.58 -8.24
CA THR A 214 10.80 15.24 -9.52
C THR A 214 9.74 14.94 -10.57
N TYR A 215 8.75 14.11 -10.26
CA TYR A 215 7.68 13.78 -11.19
C TYR A 215 6.86 15.00 -11.62
N ALA A 216 6.54 15.90 -10.69
CA ALA A 216 5.86 17.14 -11.01
C ALA A 216 6.68 18.02 -11.96
N CYS A 217 7.99 18.17 -11.73
CA CYS A 217 8.87 18.90 -12.64
C CYS A 217 8.86 18.28 -14.06
N LEU A 218 8.87 16.94 -14.14
CA LEU A 218 8.83 16.22 -15.41
C LEU A 218 7.55 16.50 -16.20
N LEU A 219 6.41 16.56 -15.55
CA LEU A 219 5.12 16.88 -16.20
C LEU A 219 5.09 18.30 -16.81
N TYR A 220 5.76 19.26 -16.17
CA TYR A 220 5.81 20.63 -16.67
C TYR A 220 6.93 20.89 -17.70
N THR A 221 7.95 20.03 -17.75
CA THR A 221 9.08 20.16 -18.68
C THR A 221 8.97 19.25 -19.89
N SER A 222 8.00 18.34 -19.89
CA SER A 222 7.72 17.51 -21.07
C SER A 222 7.28 18.41 -22.22
N PRO A 223 7.93 18.36 -23.39
CA PRO A 223 7.46 19.12 -24.54
C PRO A 223 6.03 18.68 -24.86
N SER A 224 5.12 19.65 -24.90
CA SER A 224 3.72 19.45 -25.31
C SER A 224 3.70 18.75 -26.67
N PRO A 225 2.85 17.76 -26.90
CA PRO A 225 2.77 17.03 -28.17
C PRO A 225 2.39 17.92 -29.33
#